data_3409a9ee8ea120f01376f36a227bd5a9
#
_entry.id   3409a9ee8ea120f01376f36a227bd5a9
#
_cell.length_a   1.000
_cell.length_b   1.000
_cell.length_c   1.000
_cell.angle_alpha   90.00
_cell.angle_beta   90.00
_cell.angle_gamma   90.00
#
_symmetry.space_group_name_H-M   'P 1'
#
loop_
_entity.id
_entity.type
_entity.pdbx_description
1 polymer ?
#
loop_
_entity_poly.entity_id
_entity_poly.type
_entity_poly.pdbx_seq_one_letter_code
_entity_poly.pdbx_strand_id
1 'polypeptide(L)'
;MRRFALALVVAACASKPAPAPQQPPEQPAGAAKDTRSPLEQRRDAACDIVGKRTAECAAADSKALFQAGKIKETEFKNATDPAVVAKDAQVYADKCKAKRDYSSRQIRVLEMCPKYESECEPFLACLQNLQPQTK
;
A
#
# COMPACT_ATOMS: atom_id res chain seq x y z
N MET A 1 -51.54 -46.10 -36.50
CA MET A 1 -51.66 -46.14 -35.02
C MET A 1 -50.27 -46.02 -34.48
N ARG A 2 -49.85 -44.78 -34.04
CA ARG A 2 -48.53 -44.47 -33.46
C ARG A 2 -48.69 -44.31 -31.99
N ARG A 3 -48.11 -45.21 -31.19
CA ARG A 3 -48.08 -45.14 -29.71
C ARG A 3 -46.91 -44.24 -29.27
N PHE A 4 -47.20 -43.10 -28.70
CA PHE A 4 -46.21 -42.26 -28.05
C PHE A 4 -46.00 -42.78 -26.61
N ALA A 5 -44.79 -43.22 -26.32
CA ALA A 5 -44.39 -43.54 -24.95
C ALA A 5 -43.85 -42.25 -24.29
N LEU A 6 -44.55 -41.80 -23.23
CA LEU A 6 -44.12 -40.70 -22.38
C LEU A 6 -43.06 -41.23 -21.41
N ALA A 7 -41.84 -40.78 -21.54
CA ALA A 7 -40.77 -41.03 -20.54
C ALA A 7 -40.82 -39.93 -19.48
N LEU A 8 -41.20 -40.29 -18.26
CA LEU A 8 -41.09 -39.40 -17.07
C LEU A 8 -39.61 -39.33 -16.65
N VAL A 9 -39.01 -38.14 -16.81
CA VAL A 9 -37.69 -37.83 -16.25
C VAL A 9 -37.89 -37.29 -14.84
N VAL A 10 -37.57 -38.09 -13.83
CA VAL A 10 -37.55 -37.66 -12.43
C VAL A 10 -36.23 -36.91 -12.18
N ALA A 11 -36.27 -35.61 -12.12
CA ALA A 11 -35.14 -34.77 -11.74
C ALA A 11 -34.89 -34.89 -10.22
N ALA A 12 -33.89 -35.63 -9.82
CA ALA A 12 -33.41 -35.67 -8.42
C ALA A 12 -32.67 -34.38 -8.14
N CYS A 13 -33.30 -33.51 -7.34
CA CYS A 13 -32.63 -32.33 -6.77
C CYS A 13 -31.59 -32.79 -5.72
N ALA A 14 -30.34 -32.91 -6.12
CA ALA A 14 -29.23 -33.12 -5.23
C ALA A 14 -28.98 -31.80 -4.47
N SER A 15 -29.42 -31.72 -3.21
CA SER A 15 -29.12 -30.62 -2.30
C SER A 15 -27.62 -30.59 -2.02
N LYS A 16 -26.95 -29.56 -2.52
CA LYS A 16 -25.53 -29.31 -2.24
C LYS A 16 -25.36 -29.05 -0.73
N PRO A 17 -24.51 -29.77 0.01
CA PRO A 17 -24.29 -29.49 1.43
C PRO A 17 -23.76 -28.05 1.56
N ALA A 18 -24.33 -27.32 2.51
CA ALA A 18 -23.87 -25.98 2.84
C ALA A 18 -22.39 -26.02 3.27
N PRO A 19 -21.55 -25.09 2.80
CA PRO A 19 -20.18 -25.00 3.28
C PRO A 19 -20.16 -24.79 4.78
N ALA A 20 -19.36 -25.59 5.49
CA ALA A 20 -19.16 -25.44 6.93
C ALA A 20 -18.68 -24.03 7.25
N PRO A 21 -19.09 -23.43 8.38
CA PRO A 21 -18.61 -22.12 8.80
C PRO A 21 -17.08 -22.15 8.84
N GLN A 22 -16.44 -21.35 7.99
CA GLN A 22 -15.00 -21.18 8.05
C GLN A 22 -14.67 -20.51 9.39
N GLN A 23 -14.00 -21.23 10.27
CA GLN A 23 -13.41 -20.67 11.46
C GLN A 23 -12.48 -19.52 11.02
N PRO A 24 -12.54 -18.36 11.71
CA PRO A 24 -11.55 -17.32 11.49
C PRO A 24 -10.15 -17.93 11.64
N PRO A 25 -9.17 -17.56 10.81
CA PRO A 25 -7.81 -18.06 10.94
C PRO A 25 -7.34 -17.81 12.38
N GLU A 26 -6.96 -18.90 13.08
CA GLU A 26 -6.35 -18.81 14.40
C GLU A 26 -5.14 -17.88 14.29
N GLN A 27 -5.22 -16.73 14.95
CA GLN A 27 -4.07 -15.84 15.09
C GLN A 27 -2.97 -16.60 15.83
N PRO A 28 -1.72 -16.60 15.34
CA PRO A 28 -0.63 -17.27 16.01
C PRO A 28 -0.52 -16.74 17.44
N ALA A 29 -0.66 -17.68 18.40
CA ALA A 29 -0.52 -17.40 19.83
C ALA A 29 0.91 -16.89 20.07
N GLY A 30 1.07 -15.59 20.36
CA GLY A 30 2.36 -14.99 20.71
C GLY A 30 2.64 -13.60 20.10
N ALA A 31 1.82 -13.08 19.20
CA ALA A 31 1.95 -11.70 18.77
C ALA A 31 1.61 -10.77 19.95
N ALA A 32 2.59 -10.01 20.45
CA ALA A 32 2.35 -8.97 21.43
C ALA A 32 1.21 -8.09 20.94
N LYS A 33 0.16 -7.93 21.77
CA LYS A 33 -1.00 -7.08 21.38
C LYS A 33 -0.49 -5.69 21.07
N ASP A 34 -0.71 -5.25 19.85
CA ASP A 34 -0.40 -3.88 19.45
C ASP A 34 -1.24 -2.92 20.29
N THR A 35 -0.57 -2.17 21.16
CA THR A 35 -1.21 -1.23 22.09
C THR A 35 -1.47 0.14 21.47
N ARG A 36 -1.04 0.35 20.21
CA ARG A 36 -1.28 1.60 19.48
C ARG A 36 -2.76 1.79 19.17
N SER A 37 -3.21 3.02 19.19
CA SER A 37 -4.58 3.35 18.77
C SER A 37 -4.81 3.00 17.28
N PRO A 38 -6.06 2.76 16.85
CA PRO A 38 -6.37 2.50 15.45
C PRO A 38 -5.89 3.62 14.50
N LEU A 39 -5.88 4.87 14.99
CA LEU A 39 -5.40 6.01 14.21
C LEU A 39 -3.89 5.98 14.03
N GLU A 40 -3.15 5.61 15.07
CA GLU A 40 -1.69 5.44 15.00
C GLU A 40 -1.31 4.27 14.08
N GLN A 41 -2.02 3.16 14.15
CA GLN A 41 -1.80 2.03 13.24
C GLN A 41 -2.01 2.43 11.79
N ARG A 42 -3.08 3.17 11.48
CA ARG A 42 -3.35 3.69 10.14
C ARG A 42 -2.26 4.66 9.67
N ARG A 43 -1.84 5.59 10.54
CA ARG A 43 -0.75 6.52 10.25
C ARG A 43 0.54 5.77 9.91
N ASP A 44 0.91 4.82 10.74
CA ASP A 44 2.17 4.08 10.59
C ASP A 44 2.17 3.25 9.30
N ALA A 45 1.07 2.58 8.98
CA ALA A 45 0.90 1.87 7.73
C ALA A 45 0.97 2.80 6.50
N ALA A 46 0.35 3.98 6.58
CA ALA A 46 0.42 4.98 5.52
C ALA A 46 1.84 5.54 5.36
N CYS A 47 2.56 5.77 6.46
CA CYS A 47 3.95 6.22 6.44
C CYS A 47 4.88 5.20 5.79
N ASP A 48 4.68 3.89 5.98
CA ASP A 48 5.46 2.85 5.33
C ASP A 48 5.28 2.89 3.79
N ILE A 49 4.06 3.05 3.33
CA ILE A 49 3.76 3.16 1.89
C ILE A 49 4.36 4.44 1.31
N VAL A 50 4.17 5.58 1.98
CA VAL A 50 4.72 6.87 1.56
C VAL A 50 6.24 6.85 1.55
N GLY A 51 6.88 6.26 2.57
CA GLY A 51 8.34 6.13 2.64
C GLY A 51 8.90 5.35 1.45
N LYS A 52 8.32 4.20 1.15
CA LYS A 52 8.70 3.39 -0.02
C LYS A 52 8.54 4.19 -1.32
N ARG A 53 7.39 4.80 -1.53
CA ARG A 53 7.11 5.56 -2.76
C ARG A 53 8.03 6.77 -2.91
N THR A 54 8.37 7.46 -1.81
CA THR A 54 9.29 8.60 -1.83
C THR A 54 10.69 8.16 -2.24
N ALA A 55 11.18 7.03 -1.72
CA ALA A 55 12.49 6.49 -2.11
C ALA A 55 12.54 6.05 -3.58
N GLU A 56 11.46 5.43 -4.09
CA GLU A 56 11.33 5.09 -5.50
C GLU A 56 11.37 6.34 -6.39
N CYS A 57 10.71 7.41 -5.98
CA CYS A 57 10.74 8.68 -6.71
C CYS A 57 12.13 9.33 -6.68
N ALA A 58 12.84 9.29 -5.58
CA ALA A 58 14.22 9.80 -5.49
C ALA A 58 15.18 9.02 -6.41
N ALA A 59 15.02 7.70 -6.51
CA ALA A 59 15.79 6.87 -7.44
C ALA A 59 15.45 7.19 -8.91
N ALA A 60 14.17 7.43 -9.22
CA ALA A 60 13.73 7.82 -10.56
C ALA A 60 14.28 9.21 -10.96
N ASP A 61 14.31 10.17 -10.04
CA ASP A 61 14.91 11.49 -10.24
C ASP A 61 16.41 11.39 -10.50
N SER A 62 17.13 10.56 -9.71
CA SER A 62 18.55 10.28 -9.92
C SER A 62 18.82 9.69 -11.31
N LYS A 63 17.94 8.85 -11.83
CA LYS A 63 18.02 8.33 -13.20
C LYS A 63 17.87 9.44 -14.25
N ALA A 64 16.92 10.33 -14.06
CA ALA A 64 16.73 11.48 -14.96
C ALA A 64 17.92 12.44 -14.93
N LEU A 65 18.49 12.71 -13.74
CA LEU A 65 19.69 13.52 -13.58
C LEU A 65 20.92 12.91 -14.26
N PHE A 66 21.08 11.59 -14.16
CA PHE A 66 22.18 10.89 -14.84
C PHE A 66 22.02 10.95 -16.37
N GLN A 67 20.83 10.72 -16.90
CA GLN A 67 20.53 10.85 -18.33
C GLN A 67 20.78 12.27 -18.86
N ALA A 68 20.57 13.28 -18.02
CA ALA A 68 20.85 14.67 -18.33
C ALA A 68 22.34 15.06 -18.13
N GLY A 69 23.21 14.13 -17.76
CA GLY A 69 24.63 14.37 -17.50
C GLY A 69 24.94 15.24 -16.27
N LYS A 70 23.97 15.35 -15.34
CA LYS A 70 24.06 16.20 -14.13
C LYS A 70 24.71 15.52 -12.93
N ILE A 71 24.75 14.19 -12.92
CA ILE A 71 25.39 13.39 -11.87
C ILE A 71 26.32 12.35 -12.50
N LYS A 72 27.30 11.88 -11.73
CA LYS A 72 28.26 10.85 -12.16
C LYS A 72 27.63 9.45 -12.10
N GLU A 73 28.18 8.52 -12.86
CA GLU A 73 27.74 7.12 -12.87
C GLU A 73 27.83 6.46 -11.49
N THR A 74 28.83 6.79 -10.69
CA THR A 74 28.97 6.27 -9.32
C THR A 74 27.85 6.76 -8.40
N GLU A 75 27.44 8.02 -8.53
CA GLU A 75 26.34 8.60 -7.77
C GLU A 75 25.01 7.97 -8.18
N PHE A 76 24.80 7.81 -9.48
CA PHE A 76 23.62 7.14 -10.03
C PHE A 76 23.53 5.69 -9.55
N LYS A 77 24.60 4.89 -9.68
CA LYS A 77 24.62 3.49 -9.22
C LYS A 77 24.29 3.38 -7.73
N ASN A 78 24.86 4.25 -6.91
CA ASN A 78 24.58 4.27 -5.48
C ASN A 78 23.12 4.66 -5.18
N ALA A 79 22.59 5.70 -5.81
CA ALA A 79 21.22 6.16 -5.58
C ALA A 79 20.14 5.20 -6.09
N THR A 80 20.48 4.31 -7.03
CA THR A 80 19.54 3.31 -7.59
C THR A 80 19.80 1.89 -7.09
N ASP A 81 20.78 1.69 -6.21
CA ASP A 81 21.01 0.39 -5.57
C ASP A 81 19.78 -0.03 -4.74
N PRO A 82 19.24 -1.24 -4.95
CA PRO A 82 18.04 -1.68 -4.24
C PRO A 82 18.17 -1.65 -2.71
N ALA A 83 19.36 -1.92 -2.17
CA ALA A 83 19.60 -1.88 -0.73
C ALA A 83 19.60 -0.44 -0.20
N VAL A 84 20.14 0.51 -0.97
CA VAL A 84 20.11 1.94 -0.63
C VAL A 84 18.67 2.46 -0.70
N VAL A 85 17.94 2.15 -1.77
CA VAL A 85 16.53 2.54 -1.91
C VAL A 85 15.67 1.97 -0.78
N ALA A 86 15.87 0.72 -0.39
CA ALA A 86 15.15 0.12 0.74
C ALA A 86 15.49 0.81 2.08
N LYS A 87 16.77 1.15 2.30
CA LYS A 87 17.19 1.90 3.49
C LYS A 87 16.57 3.31 3.51
N ASP A 88 16.55 4.00 2.40
CA ASP A 88 15.97 5.33 2.28
C ASP A 88 14.46 5.28 2.50
N ALA A 89 13.77 4.26 1.97
CA ALA A 89 12.36 4.02 2.24
C ALA A 89 12.07 3.93 3.75
N GLN A 90 12.90 3.18 4.49
CA GLN A 90 12.77 3.07 5.94
C GLN A 90 13.03 4.42 6.62
N VAL A 91 14.05 5.15 6.22
CA VAL A 91 14.36 6.49 6.77
C VAL A 91 13.20 7.47 6.58
N TYR A 92 12.58 7.47 5.39
CA TYR A 92 11.41 8.33 5.13
C TYR A 92 10.19 7.88 5.95
N ALA A 93 9.95 6.57 6.05
CA ALA A 93 8.87 6.03 6.87
C ALA A 93 9.04 6.40 8.35
N ASP A 94 10.24 6.25 8.90
CA ASP A 94 10.55 6.56 10.29
C ASP A 94 10.40 8.06 10.60
N LYS A 95 10.86 8.94 9.71
CA LYS A 95 10.63 10.39 9.82
C LYS A 95 9.14 10.74 9.82
N CYS A 96 8.36 10.08 8.96
CA CYS A 96 6.92 10.26 8.91
C CYS A 96 6.26 9.80 10.23
N LYS A 97 6.59 8.61 10.73
CA LYS A 97 6.06 8.06 11.99
C LYS A 97 6.47 8.87 13.22
N ALA A 98 7.67 9.45 13.22
CA ALA A 98 8.16 10.27 14.32
C ALA A 98 7.31 11.54 14.56
N LYS A 99 6.65 12.02 13.51
CA LYS A 99 5.68 13.12 13.61
C LYS A 99 4.35 12.58 14.13
N ARG A 100 4.11 12.73 15.43
CA ARG A 100 2.95 12.13 16.12
C ARG A 100 1.66 12.96 16.05
N ASP A 101 1.74 14.22 15.66
CA ASP A 101 0.66 15.21 15.69
C ASP A 101 -0.15 15.31 14.39
N TYR A 102 -0.16 14.24 13.61
CA TYR A 102 -1.02 14.20 12.41
C TYR A 102 -2.49 14.23 12.78
N SER A 103 -3.21 15.19 12.23
CA SER A 103 -4.68 15.20 12.25
C SER A 103 -5.24 14.04 11.40
N SER A 104 -6.48 13.64 11.66
CA SER A 104 -7.17 12.62 10.85
C SER A 104 -7.23 13.00 9.36
N ARG A 105 -7.31 14.30 9.04
CA ARG A 105 -7.26 14.80 7.66
C ARG A 105 -5.89 14.54 7.02
N GLN A 106 -4.81 14.80 7.74
CA GLN A 106 -3.45 14.58 7.24
C GLN A 106 -3.15 13.09 7.05
N ILE A 107 -3.61 12.22 7.97
CA ILE A 107 -3.50 10.77 7.81
C ILE A 107 -4.23 10.32 6.53
N ARG A 108 -5.41 10.87 6.27
CA ARG A 108 -6.15 10.58 5.04
C ARG A 108 -5.37 11.03 3.79
N VAL A 109 -4.66 12.15 3.82
CA VAL A 109 -3.78 12.57 2.71
C VAL A 109 -2.65 11.55 2.51
N LEU A 110 -1.99 11.10 3.59
CA LEU A 110 -0.95 10.06 3.52
C LEU A 110 -1.46 8.76 2.89
N GLU A 111 -2.70 8.37 3.16
CA GLU A 111 -3.32 7.16 2.59
C GLU A 111 -3.71 7.35 1.12
N MET A 112 -4.14 8.54 0.74
CA MET A 112 -4.73 8.80 -0.58
C MET A 112 -3.68 9.15 -1.64
N CYS A 113 -2.64 9.93 -1.29
CA CYS A 113 -1.61 10.33 -2.26
C CYS A 113 -0.97 9.13 -2.98
N PRO A 114 -0.43 8.09 -2.29
CA PRO A 114 0.18 6.97 -2.98
C PRO A 114 -0.83 6.07 -3.72
N LYS A 115 -2.12 6.17 -3.39
CA LYS A 115 -3.17 5.36 -4.01
C LYS A 115 -3.64 5.94 -5.35
N TYR A 116 -3.70 7.26 -5.45
CA TYR A 116 -4.28 7.94 -6.62
C TYR A 116 -3.23 8.56 -7.54
N GLU A 117 -2.03 8.83 -7.02
CA GLU A 117 -0.96 9.43 -7.80
C GLU A 117 0.08 8.38 -8.16
N SER A 118 0.02 7.92 -9.40
CA SER A 118 0.96 6.90 -9.93
C SER A 118 2.33 7.47 -10.30
N GLU A 119 2.41 8.77 -10.61
CA GLU A 119 3.63 9.46 -11.01
C GLU A 119 4.26 10.20 -9.83
N CYS A 120 5.59 10.41 -9.89
CA CYS A 120 6.34 10.98 -8.77
C CYS A 120 6.01 12.45 -8.53
N GLU A 121 5.92 13.26 -9.57
CA GLU A 121 5.68 14.70 -9.42
C GLU A 121 4.30 14.99 -8.79
N PRO A 122 3.15 14.48 -9.30
CA PRO A 122 1.86 14.68 -8.65
C PRO A 122 1.80 14.03 -7.26
N PHE A 123 2.45 12.89 -7.03
CA PHE A 123 2.53 12.28 -5.70
C PHE A 123 3.22 13.20 -4.70
N LEU A 124 4.38 13.75 -5.02
CA LEU A 124 5.10 14.66 -4.14
C LEU A 124 4.34 15.97 -3.92
N ALA A 125 3.69 16.50 -4.96
CA ALA A 125 2.82 17.66 -4.86
C ALA A 125 1.60 17.40 -3.96
N CYS A 126 0.99 16.19 -4.04
CA CYS A 126 -0.08 15.78 -3.14
C CYS A 126 0.35 15.82 -1.67
N LEU A 127 1.56 15.33 -1.36
CA LEU A 127 2.12 15.33 0.01
C LEU A 127 2.37 16.75 0.56
N GLN A 128 2.53 17.77 -0.28
CA GLN A 128 2.66 19.15 0.18
C GLN A 128 1.41 19.63 0.94
N ASN A 129 0.23 19.05 0.68
CA ASN A 129 -1.00 19.33 1.42
C ASN A 129 -0.97 18.85 2.88
N LEU A 130 0.08 18.13 3.31
CA LEU A 130 0.32 17.79 4.72
C LEU A 130 0.83 18.98 5.53
N GLN A 131 1.36 20.01 4.90
CA GLN A 131 1.82 21.19 5.60
C GLN A 131 0.64 21.97 6.17
N PRO A 132 0.75 22.51 7.42
CA PRO A 132 -0.25 23.39 7.95
C PRO A 132 -0.36 24.59 6.99
N GLN A 133 -1.55 24.84 6.47
CA GLN A 133 -1.79 26.04 5.69
C GLN A 133 -1.63 27.23 6.65
N THR A 134 -0.51 27.92 6.57
CA THR A 134 -0.33 29.22 7.22
C THR A 134 -1.36 30.17 6.61
N LYS A 135 -2.36 30.54 7.44
CA LYS A 135 -3.31 31.60 7.13
C LYS A 135 -2.61 32.93 7.25
#